data_9ebb44f533534275222ded8a4e16db1b
#
_entry.id   9ebb44f533534275222ded8a4e16db1b
#
_cell.length_a   1.000
_cell.length_b   1.000
_cell.length_c   1.000
_cell.angle_alpha   90.00
_cell.angle_beta   90.00
_cell.angle_gamma   90.00
#
_symmetry.space_group_name_H-M   'P 1'
#
loop_
_entity.id
_entity.type
_entity.pdbx_description
1 polymer ?
#
loop_
_entity_poly.entity_id
_entity_poly.type
_entity_poly.pdbx_seq_one_letter_code
_entity_poly.pdbx_strand_id
1 'polypeptide(L)'
;MKLSTLGSVLVGLAAAQASTVKYTAVTGYFLQDEDSTDASTFDYTAENFGLINRTYPADKHFKSHKSLTQWERFYNQVSKLNEDTSKHIEYKVLFLGRHGEGWHNAAETYYGTPAWNCYWAELDGNSTATWADASLTTNGVSQALKANSFWQKEINEQRIHTPDHYYVSPLTRTLQTANLTFTGLDLPKGSAAFVPTIKELFREGISIHTCDHRHNRSYIHAMFPSWPIEEGFSEVDELWNGVTAETSGAQDVRSAKALGQVFFASSSKKKSFVSITSHSGEISSILRVLGHRTFSLSTGAVIPVLVKAEKTDEKKPATTSVAWTVSPHCTEPPVSSISACVCPSSAVPVTTALATGF
;
A
#
# COMPACT_ATOMS: atom_id res chain seq x y z
N MET A 1 -36.91 3.19 64.34
CA MET A 1 -35.67 3.23 63.48
C MET A 1 -35.80 2.12 62.48
N LYS A 2 -36.01 2.43 61.21
CA LYS A 2 -35.95 1.45 60.10
C LYS A 2 -34.66 1.65 59.35
N LEU A 3 -33.76 0.69 59.35
CA LEU A 3 -32.57 0.65 58.49
C LEU A 3 -33.02 0.24 57.06
N SER A 4 -32.73 1.10 56.10
CA SER A 4 -32.84 0.79 54.69
C SER A 4 -31.48 0.33 54.19
N THR A 5 -31.40 -0.91 53.75
CA THR A 5 -30.24 -1.50 53.07
C THR A 5 -30.19 -0.98 51.66
N LEU A 6 -29.17 -0.21 51.30
CA LEU A 6 -28.82 0.12 49.90
C LEU A 6 -28.16 -1.12 49.27
N GLY A 7 -28.81 -1.75 48.31
CA GLY A 7 -28.20 -2.76 47.46
C GLY A 7 -27.35 -2.12 46.35
N SER A 8 -26.05 -2.38 46.39
CA SER A 8 -25.16 -1.97 45.31
C SER A 8 -25.33 -2.91 44.10
N VAL A 9 -25.82 -2.37 43.01
CA VAL A 9 -25.88 -3.07 41.71
C VAL A 9 -24.50 -2.93 41.07
N LEU A 10 -23.71 -3.99 41.05
CA LEU A 10 -22.49 -4.09 40.25
C LEU A 10 -22.90 -4.30 38.78
N VAL A 11 -22.82 -3.24 37.98
CA VAL A 11 -22.91 -3.35 36.52
C VAL A 11 -21.55 -3.86 36.03
N GLY A 12 -21.46 -5.12 35.74
CA GLY A 12 -20.30 -5.72 35.10
C GLY A 12 -20.18 -5.20 33.67
N LEU A 13 -19.28 -4.26 33.41
CA LEU A 13 -18.83 -3.97 32.04
C LEU A 13 -18.10 -5.18 31.50
N ALA A 14 -18.79 -6.00 30.69
CA ALA A 14 -18.11 -6.97 29.85
C ALA A 14 -17.24 -6.20 28.85
N ALA A 15 -15.92 -6.20 29.09
CA ALA A 15 -14.97 -5.69 28.08
C ALA A 15 -15.16 -6.53 26.81
N ALA A 16 -15.68 -5.92 25.77
CA ALA A 16 -15.77 -6.55 24.46
C ALA A 16 -14.35 -6.95 24.05
N GLN A 17 -14.11 -8.24 23.94
CA GLN A 17 -12.83 -8.80 23.54
C GLN A 17 -12.63 -8.42 22.06
N ALA A 18 -11.66 -7.56 21.78
CA ALA A 18 -11.35 -7.13 20.41
C ALA A 18 -10.86 -8.36 19.64
N SER A 19 -11.65 -8.81 18.67
CA SER A 19 -11.26 -9.88 17.76
C SER A 19 -10.05 -9.42 16.94
N THR A 20 -9.04 -10.29 16.83
CA THR A 20 -7.92 -10.06 15.91
C THR A 20 -8.29 -10.52 14.50
N VAL A 21 -7.67 -9.92 13.48
CA VAL A 21 -7.84 -10.36 12.09
C VAL A 21 -6.54 -10.99 11.62
N LYS A 22 -6.63 -12.23 11.13
CA LYS A 22 -5.55 -12.91 10.43
C LYS A 22 -5.71 -12.71 8.94
N TYR A 23 -4.64 -12.26 8.29
CA TYR A 23 -4.57 -12.11 6.84
C TYR A 23 -3.73 -13.23 6.25
N THR A 24 -4.11 -13.74 5.09
CA THR A 24 -3.37 -14.80 4.41
C THR A 24 -3.51 -14.64 2.90
N ALA A 25 -2.40 -14.63 2.17
CA ALA A 25 -2.41 -14.70 0.71
C ALA A 25 -2.96 -16.06 0.27
N VAL A 26 -3.88 -16.04 -0.68
CA VAL A 26 -4.44 -17.26 -1.29
C VAL A 26 -3.73 -17.46 -2.63
N THR A 27 -2.71 -18.29 -2.64
CA THR A 27 -1.80 -18.48 -3.76
C THR A 27 -2.32 -19.41 -4.85
N GLY A 28 -1.61 -19.49 -6.00
CA GLY A 28 -1.93 -20.33 -7.13
C GLY A 28 -2.96 -19.73 -8.09
N TYR A 29 -3.23 -18.44 -7.96
CA TYR A 29 -4.07 -17.67 -8.88
C TYR A 29 -3.26 -16.79 -9.82
N PHE A 30 -2.09 -16.35 -9.37
CA PHE A 30 -1.24 -15.41 -10.10
C PHE A 30 0.19 -15.95 -10.26
N LEU A 31 0.86 -15.58 -11.35
CA LEU A 31 2.25 -15.95 -11.59
C LEU A 31 3.18 -15.48 -10.49
N GLN A 32 2.93 -14.30 -9.91
CA GLN A 32 3.69 -13.75 -8.80
C GLN A 32 3.57 -14.56 -7.49
N ASP A 33 2.62 -15.49 -7.41
CA ASP A 33 2.51 -16.45 -6.30
C ASP A 33 3.59 -17.56 -6.41
N GLU A 34 4.08 -17.81 -7.63
CA GLU A 34 4.95 -18.93 -7.96
C GLU A 34 6.43 -18.58 -7.79
N ASP A 35 7.21 -19.46 -7.14
CA ASP A 35 8.65 -19.24 -6.91
C ASP A 35 9.45 -19.13 -8.21
N SER A 36 8.95 -19.72 -9.30
CA SER A 36 9.56 -19.66 -10.63
C SER A 36 9.44 -18.30 -11.31
N THR A 37 8.58 -17.41 -10.84
CA THR A 37 8.39 -16.08 -11.42
C THR A 37 9.42 -15.10 -10.88
N ASP A 38 10.30 -14.62 -11.75
CA ASP A 38 11.30 -13.60 -11.41
C ASP A 38 10.67 -12.21 -11.39
N ALA A 39 10.63 -11.61 -10.20
CA ALA A 39 10.08 -10.28 -9.99
C ALA A 39 10.83 -9.18 -10.78
N SER A 40 12.13 -9.38 -11.06
CA SER A 40 12.96 -8.38 -11.74
C SER A 40 12.65 -8.25 -13.25
N THR A 41 12.11 -9.31 -13.85
CA THR A 41 11.75 -9.36 -15.27
C THR A 41 10.24 -9.39 -15.52
N PHE A 42 9.43 -9.45 -14.46
CA PHE A 42 7.99 -9.56 -14.57
C PHE A 42 7.35 -8.28 -15.11
N ASP A 43 6.75 -8.34 -16.30
CA ASP A 43 5.92 -7.28 -16.86
C ASP A 43 4.44 -7.63 -16.74
N TYR A 44 3.77 -7.01 -15.78
CA TYR A 44 2.34 -7.22 -15.52
C TYR A 44 1.46 -6.92 -16.75
N THR A 45 1.93 -6.08 -17.69
CA THR A 45 1.16 -5.73 -18.90
C THR A 45 1.28 -6.79 -20.00
N ALA A 46 2.34 -7.58 -19.99
CA ALA A 46 2.52 -8.71 -20.90
C ALA A 46 1.82 -9.97 -20.37
N GLU A 47 1.73 -10.11 -19.05
CA GLU A 47 1.28 -11.31 -18.36
C GLU A 47 -0.16 -11.21 -17.80
N ASN A 48 -1.01 -10.32 -18.34
CA ASN A 48 -2.42 -10.18 -17.89
C ASN A 48 -2.53 -10.01 -16.36
N PHE A 49 -1.78 -9.08 -15.76
CA PHE A 49 -1.57 -8.95 -14.32
C PHE A 49 -1.03 -10.24 -13.63
N GLY A 50 -0.51 -11.17 -14.36
CA GLY A 50 -0.06 -12.47 -13.84
C GLY A 50 -1.19 -13.48 -13.63
N LEU A 51 -2.43 -13.21 -14.04
CA LEU A 51 -3.54 -14.13 -13.84
C LEU A 51 -3.33 -15.45 -14.61
N ILE A 52 -3.19 -16.53 -13.86
CA ILE A 52 -2.96 -17.87 -14.43
C ILE A 52 -4.21 -18.36 -15.16
N ASN A 53 -4.04 -18.77 -16.43
CA ASN A 53 -5.12 -19.38 -17.18
C ASN A 53 -5.40 -20.79 -16.65
N ARG A 54 -6.51 -20.96 -15.95
CA ARG A 54 -6.90 -22.22 -15.30
C ARG A 54 -8.42 -22.34 -15.18
N THR A 55 -8.89 -23.54 -14.85
CA THR A 55 -10.27 -23.78 -14.45
C THR A 55 -10.45 -23.51 -12.94
N TYR A 56 -11.63 -23.04 -12.58
CA TYR A 56 -12.00 -22.79 -11.18
C TYR A 56 -13.13 -23.70 -10.71
N PRO A 57 -13.19 -24.05 -9.41
CA PRO A 57 -14.34 -24.79 -8.86
C PRO A 57 -15.69 -24.11 -9.12
N ALA A 58 -15.71 -22.77 -9.19
CA ALA A 58 -16.91 -22.01 -9.49
C ALA A 58 -17.44 -22.19 -10.91
N ASP A 59 -16.59 -22.57 -11.88
CA ASP A 59 -16.98 -22.70 -13.31
C ASP A 59 -18.18 -23.63 -13.51
N LYS A 60 -18.31 -24.68 -12.69
CA LYS A 60 -19.41 -25.64 -12.77
C LYS A 60 -20.79 -25.03 -12.49
N HIS A 61 -20.83 -23.86 -11.85
CA HIS A 61 -22.07 -23.15 -11.51
C HIS A 61 -22.55 -22.20 -12.63
N PHE A 62 -21.72 -22.00 -13.66
CA PHE A 62 -22.01 -21.08 -14.77
C PHE A 62 -22.10 -21.87 -16.08
N LYS A 63 -23.31 -22.02 -16.62
CA LYS A 63 -23.56 -22.78 -17.87
C LYS A 63 -22.77 -22.25 -19.06
N SER A 64 -22.45 -20.95 -19.07
CA SER A 64 -21.75 -20.25 -20.14
C SER A 64 -20.27 -20.01 -19.83
N HIS A 65 -19.65 -20.71 -18.86
CA HIS A 65 -18.26 -20.47 -18.46
C HIS A 65 -17.25 -20.53 -19.62
N LYS A 66 -17.55 -21.29 -20.68
CA LYS A 66 -16.69 -21.38 -21.88
C LYS A 66 -16.64 -20.07 -22.70
N SER A 67 -17.61 -19.19 -22.56
CA SER A 67 -17.66 -17.88 -23.23
C SER A 67 -17.14 -16.74 -22.36
N LEU A 68 -16.81 -17.03 -21.09
CA LEU A 68 -16.28 -16.04 -20.15
C LEU A 68 -14.76 -15.93 -20.32
N THR A 69 -14.25 -14.72 -20.17
CA THR A 69 -12.81 -14.48 -20.10
C THR A 69 -12.22 -15.05 -18.80
N GLN A 70 -10.88 -15.11 -18.71
CA GLN A 70 -10.24 -15.60 -17.48
C GLN A 70 -10.55 -14.70 -16.29
N TRP A 71 -10.60 -13.38 -16.47
CA TRP A 71 -10.96 -12.42 -15.41
C TRP A 71 -12.42 -12.54 -14.97
N GLU A 72 -13.36 -12.72 -15.88
CA GLU A 72 -14.76 -12.97 -15.49
C GLU A 72 -14.93 -14.27 -14.70
N ARG A 73 -14.21 -15.32 -15.07
CA ARG A 73 -14.21 -16.60 -14.35
C ARG A 73 -13.55 -16.45 -12.97
N PHE A 74 -12.47 -15.69 -12.87
CA PHE A 74 -11.81 -15.40 -11.61
C PHE A 74 -12.72 -14.55 -10.70
N TYR A 75 -13.41 -13.54 -11.23
CA TYR A 75 -14.43 -12.79 -10.50
C TYR A 75 -15.51 -13.70 -9.90
N ASN A 76 -16.03 -14.63 -10.69
CA ASN A 76 -17.02 -15.62 -10.24
C ASN A 76 -16.45 -16.52 -9.12
N GLN A 77 -15.19 -16.92 -9.22
CA GLN A 77 -14.50 -17.69 -8.19
C GLN A 77 -14.39 -16.92 -6.88
N VAL A 78 -13.97 -15.66 -6.91
CA VAL A 78 -13.86 -14.81 -5.71
C VAL A 78 -15.24 -14.57 -5.09
N SER A 79 -16.25 -14.31 -5.93
CA SER A 79 -17.63 -14.15 -5.48
C SER A 79 -18.12 -15.41 -4.75
N LYS A 80 -17.86 -16.59 -5.33
CA LYS A 80 -18.24 -17.88 -4.73
C LYS A 80 -17.52 -18.15 -3.41
N LEU A 81 -16.23 -17.83 -3.31
CA LEU A 81 -15.49 -17.92 -2.05
C LEU A 81 -16.15 -17.08 -0.94
N ASN A 82 -16.63 -15.88 -1.27
CA ASN A 82 -17.31 -15.00 -0.31
C ASN A 82 -18.73 -15.48 0.03
N GLU A 83 -19.44 -16.11 -0.90
CA GLU A 83 -20.78 -16.69 -0.67
C GLU A 83 -20.72 -17.91 0.25
N ASP A 84 -19.72 -18.77 0.05
CA ASP A 84 -19.60 -20.06 0.75
C ASP A 84 -18.99 -19.94 2.14
N THR A 85 -18.61 -18.75 2.57
CA THR A 85 -17.89 -18.54 3.84
C THR A 85 -18.74 -17.80 4.88
N SER A 86 -18.35 -17.94 6.17
CA SER A 86 -19.01 -17.30 7.30
C SER A 86 -18.79 -15.76 7.29
N LYS A 87 -19.57 -15.04 8.09
CA LYS A 87 -19.42 -13.58 8.28
C LYS A 87 -18.08 -13.17 8.90
N HIS A 88 -17.32 -14.12 9.44
CA HIS A 88 -16.00 -13.90 10.06
C HIS A 88 -14.86 -14.00 9.05
N ILE A 89 -15.14 -14.41 7.81
CA ILE A 89 -14.16 -14.57 6.74
C ILE A 89 -14.58 -13.69 5.57
N GLU A 90 -13.60 -12.98 4.98
CA GLU A 90 -13.77 -12.16 3.78
C GLU A 90 -12.60 -12.38 2.83
N TYR A 91 -12.91 -12.52 1.54
CA TYR A 91 -11.91 -12.58 0.47
C TYR A 91 -11.91 -11.29 -0.32
N LYS A 92 -10.74 -10.72 -0.57
CA LYS A 92 -10.56 -9.57 -1.46
C LYS A 92 -9.37 -9.77 -2.40
N VAL A 93 -9.49 -9.21 -3.58
CA VAL A 93 -8.37 -9.03 -4.53
C VAL A 93 -7.83 -7.63 -4.31
N LEU A 94 -6.57 -7.53 -3.90
CA LEU A 94 -5.88 -6.27 -3.74
C LEU A 94 -4.98 -6.04 -4.95
N PHE A 95 -5.26 -5.02 -5.75
CA PHE A 95 -4.34 -4.53 -6.78
C PHE A 95 -3.36 -3.58 -6.10
N LEU A 96 -2.17 -4.08 -5.80
CA LEU A 96 -1.09 -3.34 -5.14
C LEU A 96 -0.26 -2.66 -6.23
N GLY A 97 -0.38 -1.35 -6.35
CA GLY A 97 0.32 -0.54 -7.33
C GLY A 97 1.44 0.28 -6.69
N ARG A 98 2.66 0.15 -7.19
CA ARG A 98 3.77 1.04 -6.84
C ARG A 98 3.67 2.33 -7.65
N HIS A 99 3.94 3.48 -7.02
CA HIS A 99 4.04 4.75 -7.73
C HIS A 99 5.02 4.70 -8.90
N GLY A 100 4.82 5.53 -9.93
CA GLY A 100 5.77 5.78 -11.00
C GLY A 100 7.06 6.39 -10.47
N GLU A 101 8.13 6.41 -11.27
CA GLU A 101 9.41 7.00 -10.87
C GLU A 101 9.22 8.43 -10.36
N GLY A 102 9.62 8.67 -9.11
CA GLY A 102 9.67 10.00 -8.51
C GLY A 102 11.07 10.59 -8.57
N TRP A 103 11.19 11.89 -8.35
CA TRP A 103 12.49 12.57 -8.32
C TRP A 103 13.46 12.00 -7.28
N HIS A 104 12.95 11.43 -6.17
CA HIS A 104 13.78 10.72 -5.19
C HIS A 104 14.45 9.46 -5.80
N ASN A 105 13.75 8.72 -6.68
CA ASN A 105 14.32 7.55 -7.34
C ASN A 105 15.42 7.97 -8.35
N ALA A 106 15.17 9.04 -9.12
CA ALA A 106 16.17 9.59 -10.03
C ALA A 106 17.41 10.09 -9.26
N ALA A 107 17.21 10.77 -8.12
CA ALA A 107 18.29 11.24 -7.26
C ALA A 107 19.07 10.08 -6.64
N GLU A 108 18.39 9.05 -6.12
CA GLU A 108 19.06 7.84 -5.61
C GLU A 108 19.90 7.16 -6.68
N THR A 109 19.39 7.07 -7.91
CA THR A 109 20.14 6.51 -9.05
C THR A 109 21.37 7.36 -9.37
N TYR A 110 21.25 8.69 -9.30
CA TYR A 110 22.34 9.61 -9.60
C TYR A 110 23.44 9.59 -8.54
N TYR A 111 23.09 9.64 -7.25
CA TYR A 111 24.06 9.67 -6.16
C TYR A 111 24.56 8.28 -5.75
N GLY A 112 23.83 7.23 -6.08
CA GLY A 112 24.03 5.86 -5.61
C GLY A 112 23.42 5.64 -4.22
N THR A 113 22.80 4.47 -4.03
CA THR A 113 22.02 4.13 -2.81
C THR A 113 22.79 4.38 -1.50
N PRO A 114 24.09 4.04 -1.34
CA PRO A 114 24.80 4.31 -0.09
C PRO A 114 24.92 5.80 0.24
N ALA A 115 25.30 6.64 -0.74
CA ALA A 115 25.43 8.08 -0.55
C ALA A 115 24.05 8.77 -0.41
N TRP A 116 23.07 8.26 -1.12
CA TRP A 116 21.68 8.68 -0.99
C TRP A 116 21.20 8.48 0.46
N ASN A 117 21.26 7.25 0.96
CA ASN A 117 20.73 6.89 2.28
C ASN A 117 21.40 7.60 3.46
N CYS A 118 22.67 7.98 3.32
CA CYS A 118 23.43 8.57 4.42
C CYS A 118 23.58 10.08 4.37
N TYR A 119 23.07 10.74 3.33
CA TYR A 119 23.16 12.20 3.23
C TYR A 119 22.11 12.82 2.31
N TRP A 120 22.12 12.49 1.00
CA TRP A 120 21.34 13.24 0.02
C TRP A 120 19.83 13.11 0.24
N ALA A 121 19.36 12.00 0.74
CA ALA A 121 17.95 11.77 1.04
C ALA A 121 17.42 12.62 2.20
N GLU A 122 18.31 13.18 3.00
CA GLU A 122 17.92 14.01 4.16
C GLU A 122 17.81 15.50 3.80
N LEU A 123 18.15 15.85 2.57
CA LEU A 123 17.94 17.18 2.01
C LEU A 123 16.62 17.22 1.24
N ASP A 124 16.05 18.40 1.06
CA ASP A 124 14.81 18.57 0.29
C ASP A 124 15.03 18.46 -1.23
N GLY A 125 16.25 18.68 -1.67
CA GLY A 125 16.60 18.70 -3.09
C GLY A 125 18.01 19.23 -3.33
N ASN A 126 18.26 19.57 -4.59
CA ASN A 126 19.46 20.29 -5.03
C ASN A 126 19.06 21.45 -5.94
N SER A 127 20.03 22.11 -6.60
CA SER A 127 19.75 23.23 -7.51
C SER A 127 18.89 22.88 -8.74
N THR A 128 18.65 21.60 -9.02
CA THR A 128 17.96 21.14 -10.24
C THR A 128 16.70 20.33 -9.98
N ALA A 129 16.55 19.71 -8.81
CA ALA A 129 15.43 18.85 -8.49
C ALA A 129 15.09 18.88 -7.00
N THR A 130 13.80 18.72 -6.69
CA THR A 130 13.28 18.55 -5.33
C THR A 130 12.80 17.11 -5.16
N TRP A 131 13.23 16.45 -4.09
CA TRP A 131 12.82 15.10 -3.77
C TRP A 131 12.09 14.98 -2.42
N ALA A 132 11.99 16.03 -1.64
CA ALA A 132 11.09 16.12 -0.51
C ALA A 132 9.65 15.95 -1.00
N ASP A 133 8.89 14.99 -0.44
CA ASP A 133 7.59 14.52 -0.95
C ASP A 133 7.53 14.51 -2.49
N ALA A 134 8.47 13.82 -3.10
CA ALA A 134 8.82 13.89 -4.50
C ALA A 134 7.63 13.75 -5.45
N SER A 135 7.56 14.63 -6.45
CA SER A 135 6.70 14.46 -7.63
C SER A 135 7.24 13.39 -8.57
N LEU A 136 6.39 12.93 -9.50
CA LEU A 136 6.81 12.05 -10.60
C LEU A 136 7.77 12.77 -11.55
N THR A 137 8.74 12.01 -12.07
CA THR A 137 9.53 12.41 -13.25
C THR A 137 8.69 12.23 -14.52
N THR A 138 9.20 12.72 -15.66
CA THR A 138 8.58 12.43 -16.97
C THR A 138 8.47 10.93 -17.23
N ASN A 139 9.47 10.14 -16.82
CA ASN A 139 9.42 8.69 -16.90
C ASN A 139 8.31 8.10 -15.99
N GLY A 140 8.20 8.60 -14.75
CA GLY A 140 7.13 8.20 -13.84
C GLY A 140 5.73 8.50 -14.35
N VAL A 141 5.54 9.64 -15.01
CA VAL A 141 4.29 9.97 -15.72
C VAL A 141 4.01 8.95 -16.83
N SER A 142 5.01 8.63 -17.64
CA SER A 142 4.87 7.63 -18.72
C SER A 142 4.53 6.23 -18.17
N GLN A 143 5.10 5.84 -17.04
CA GLN A 143 4.79 4.57 -16.38
C GLN A 143 3.34 4.52 -15.88
N ALA A 144 2.83 5.60 -15.29
CA ALA A 144 1.43 5.67 -14.85
C ALA A 144 0.44 5.67 -16.03
N LEU A 145 0.78 6.31 -17.15
CA LEU A 145 -0.01 6.28 -18.38
C LEU A 145 0.05 4.90 -19.08
N LYS A 146 1.18 4.17 -18.99
CA LYS A 146 1.24 2.75 -19.41
C LYS A 146 0.24 1.91 -18.62
N ALA A 147 0.14 2.13 -17.31
CA ALA A 147 -0.84 1.45 -16.47
C ALA A 147 -2.27 1.81 -16.86
N ASN A 148 -2.58 3.08 -17.15
CA ASN A 148 -3.90 3.52 -17.65
C ASN A 148 -4.29 2.78 -18.93
N SER A 149 -3.40 2.80 -19.93
CA SER A 149 -3.64 2.13 -21.22
C SER A 149 -3.84 0.63 -21.04
N PHE A 150 -3.10 0.00 -20.11
CA PHE A 150 -3.25 -1.40 -19.83
C PHE A 150 -4.58 -1.73 -19.12
N TRP A 151 -4.98 -0.92 -18.13
CA TRP A 151 -6.29 -1.06 -17.50
C TRP A 151 -7.43 -0.94 -18.53
N GLN A 152 -7.35 0.03 -19.45
CA GLN A 152 -8.35 0.19 -20.51
C GLN A 152 -8.41 -1.03 -21.42
N LYS A 153 -7.25 -1.62 -21.76
CA LYS A 153 -7.18 -2.86 -22.53
C LYS A 153 -7.84 -4.01 -21.79
N GLU A 154 -7.51 -4.21 -20.51
CA GLU A 154 -8.08 -5.29 -19.70
C GLU A 154 -9.60 -5.14 -19.48
N ILE A 155 -10.10 -3.92 -19.36
CA ILE A 155 -11.53 -3.63 -19.31
C ILE A 155 -12.21 -4.07 -20.61
N ASN A 156 -11.64 -3.72 -21.76
CA ASN A 156 -12.25 -3.97 -23.07
C ASN A 156 -12.12 -5.43 -23.51
N GLU A 157 -10.96 -6.04 -23.33
CA GLU A 157 -10.63 -7.37 -23.88
C GLU A 157 -10.92 -8.49 -22.87
N GLN A 158 -10.51 -8.28 -21.61
CA GLN A 158 -10.64 -9.29 -20.56
C GLN A 158 -11.90 -9.12 -19.71
N ARG A 159 -12.61 -8.01 -19.87
CA ARG A 159 -13.78 -7.64 -19.04
C ARG A 159 -13.46 -7.77 -17.55
N ILE A 160 -12.26 -7.30 -17.18
CA ILE A 160 -11.80 -7.32 -15.80
C ILE A 160 -12.80 -6.55 -14.92
N HIS A 161 -13.12 -7.11 -13.76
CA HIS A 161 -13.90 -6.37 -12.76
C HIS A 161 -13.04 -5.23 -12.21
N THR A 162 -13.48 -4.00 -12.44
CA THR A 162 -12.77 -2.81 -11.97
C THR A 162 -12.85 -2.71 -10.44
N PRO A 163 -11.88 -2.04 -9.80
CA PRO A 163 -11.91 -1.92 -8.34
C PRO A 163 -13.21 -1.30 -7.81
N ASP A 164 -13.78 -1.92 -6.78
CA ASP A 164 -14.94 -1.41 -6.03
C ASP A 164 -14.56 -0.25 -5.10
N HIS A 165 -13.28 -0.21 -4.69
CA HIS A 165 -12.70 0.82 -3.85
C HIS A 165 -11.28 1.12 -4.29
N TYR A 166 -10.91 2.40 -4.19
CA TYR A 166 -9.58 2.89 -4.48
C TYR A 166 -9.01 3.56 -3.23
N TYR A 167 -7.82 3.16 -2.83
CA TYR A 167 -7.06 3.77 -1.75
C TYR A 167 -5.72 4.26 -2.28
N VAL A 168 -5.22 5.34 -1.70
CA VAL A 168 -3.96 5.94 -2.11
C VAL A 168 -3.19 6.47 -0.90
N SER A 169 -1.87 6.30 -0.91
CA SER A 169 -0.96 6.95 0.02
C SER A 169 -1.01 8.48 -0.13
N PRO A 170 -0.81 9.26 0.93
CA PRO A 170 -0.86 10.72 0.86
C PRO A 170 0.34 11.37 0.17
N LEU A 171 1.40 10.61 -0.14
CA LEU A 171 2.60 11.17 -0.77
C LEU A 171 2.34 11.57 -2.22
N THR A 172 2.88 12.72 -2.64
CA THR A 172 2.61 13.37 -3.93
C THR A 172 2.75 12.41 -5.12
N ARG A 173 3.82 11.61 -5.17
CA ARG A 173 4.07 10.63 -6.24
C ARG A 173 2.97 9.58 -6.39
N THR A 174 2.39 9.14 -5.28
CA THR A 174 1.29 8.15 -5.31
C THR A 174 -0.03 8.77 -5.73
N LEU A 175 -0.32 9.99 -5.28
CA LEU A 175 -1.49 10.75 -5.69
C LEU A 175 -1.47 10.99 -7.21
N GLN A 176 -0.34 11.45 -7.74
CA GLN A 176 -0.14 11.66 -9.18
C GLN A 176 -0.25 10.36 -9.96
N THR A 177 0.36 9.27 -9.47
CA THR A 177 0.26 7.95 -10.13
C THR A 177 -1.18 7.46 -10.18
N ALA A 178 -1.91 7.49 -9.07
CA ALA A 178 -3.30 7.05 -9.04
C ALA A 178 -4.18 7.87 -10.00
N ASN A 179 -3.99 9.20 -10.01
CA ASN A 179 -4.71 10.08 -10.91
C ASN A 179 -4.46 9.72 -12.38
N LEU A 180 -3.20 9.58 -12.78
CA LEU A 180 -2.82 9.25 -14.16
C LEU A 180 -3.26 7.84 -14.57
N THR A 181 -3.26 6.88 -13.63
CA THR A 181 -3.63 5.49 -13.92
C THR A 181 -5.13 5.31 -14.13
N PHE A 182 -5.97 6.01 -13.39
CA PHE A 182 -7.41 5.69 -13.37
C PHE A 182 -8.31 6.78 -13.95
N THR A 183 -7.84 8.03 -14.09
CA THR A 183 -8.64 9.09 -14.69
C THR A 183 -8.83 8.83 -16.19
N GLY A 184 -10.06 9.01 -16.66
CA GLY A 184 -10.40 8.89 -18.08
C GLY A 184 -10.60 7.46 -18.59
N LEU A 185 -10.59 6.46 -17.73
CA LEU A 185 -10.94 5.09 -18.10
C LEU A 185 -12.43 5.00 -18.46
N ASP A 186 -12.74 4.27 -19.52
CA ASP A 186 -14.10 3.94 -19.95
C ASP A 186 -14.63 2.79 -19.08
N LEU A 187 -15.18 3.15 -17.93
CA LEU A 187 -15.60 2.17 -16.94
C LEU A 187 -16.92 1.49 -17.36
N PRO A 188 -17.06 0.16 -17.21
CA PRO A 188 -18.29 -0.55 -17.47
C PRO A 188 -19.47 0.02 -16.65
N LYS A 189 -20.67 -0.08 -17.20
CA LYS A 189 -21.89 0.38 -16.50
C LYS A 189 -22.04 -0.33 -15.14
N GLY A 190 -22.17 0.43 -14.10
CA GLY A 190 -22.33 -0.08 -12.72
C GLY A 190 -21.02 -0.20 -11.95
N SER A 191 -19.87 0.08 -12.58
CA SER A 191 -18.59 0.19 -11.88
C SER A 191 -18.59 1.33 -10.86
N ALA A 192 -17.77 1.21 -9.82
CA ALA A 192 -17.49 2.32 -8.92
C ALA A 192 -16.72 3.42 -9.66
N ALA A 193 -17.12 4.67 -9.47
CA ALA A 193 -16.36 5.79 -9.98
C ALA A 193 -14.96 5.84 -9.33
N PHE A 194 -13.96 6.29 -10.10
CA PHE A 194 -12.64 6.52 -9.54
C PHE A 194 -12.64 7.77 -8.63
N VAL A 195 -12.80 7.53 -7.34
CA VAL A 195 -12.68 8.53 -6.27
C VAL A 195 -11.89 7.89 -5.13
N PRO A 196 -10.54 7.96 -5.17
CA PRO A 196 -9.71 7.30 -4.18
C PRO A 196 -9.81 7.99 -2.81
N THR A 197 -9.83 7.19 -1.75
CA THR A 197 -9.67 7.69 -0.39
C THR A 197 -8.19 7.75 -0.04
N ILE A 198 -7.74 8.93 0.39
CA ILE A 198 -6.36 9.15 0.84
C ILE A 198 -6.21 8.59 2.26
N LYS A 199 -5.23 7.70 2.45
CA LYS A 199 -5.02 6.92 3.66
C LYS A 199 -3.59 7.08 4.20
N GLU A 200 -3.45 7.61 5.42
CA GLU A 200 -2.16 7.85 6.09
C GLU A 200 -1.30 6.57 6.16
N LEU A 201 -1.92 5.46 6.51
CA LEU A 201 -1.18 4.24 6.80
C LEU A 201 -0.67 3.48 5.55
N PHE A 202 -0.98 3.92 4.33
CA PHE A 202 -0.40 3.35 3.11
C PHE A 202 0.87 4.07 2.63
N ARG A 203 1.50 4.86 3.50
CA ARG A 203 2.78 5.54 3.23
C ARG A 203 3.91 4.54 3.05
N GLU A 204 5.02 5.02 2.44
CA GLU A 204 6.28 4.28 2.42
C GLU A 204 6.77 3.96 3.85
N GLY A 205 7.74 3.06 3.98
CA GLY A 205 8.46 2.88 5.23
C GLY A 205 9.00 4.24 5.67
N ILE A 206 8.56 4.71 6.84
CA ILE A 206 8.93 6.04 7.30
C ILE A 206 10.38 5.99 7.74
N SER A 207 11.23 6.74 7.06
CA SER A 207 12.65 6.87 7.32
C SER A 207 13.00 8.29 7.75
N ILE A 208 14.28 8.59 7.80
CA ILE A 208 14.75 9.96 8.02
C ILE A 208 14.73 10.80 6.72
N HIS A 209 14.45 10.18 5.57
CA HIS A 209 14.46 10.80 4.25
C HIS A 209 13.31 11.77 4.08
N THR A 210 13.55 12.92 3.47
CA THR A 210 12.53 13.95 3.24
C THR A 210 11.48 13.51 2.20
N CYS A 211 11.82 12.56 1.33
CA CYS A 211 10.85 11.96 0.41
C CYS A 211 9.76 11.13 1.10
N ASP A 212 9.93 10.79 2.39
CA ASP A 212 8.92 10.11 3.20
C ASP A 212 8.12 11.08 4.09
N HIS A 213 8.50 12.35 4.15
CA HIS A 213 7.77 13.42 4.80
C HIS A 213 6.65 13.92 3.89
N ARG A 214 5.38 13.73 4.27
CA ARG A 214 4.26 14.20 3.47
C ARG A 214 3.99 15.69 3.65
N HIS A 215 3.46 16.33 2.63
CA HIS A 215 2.86 17.65 2.77
C HIS A 215 1.71 17.65 3.78
N ASN A 216 1.32 18.85 4.24
CA ASN A 216 0.20 19.01 5.13
C ASN A 216 -1.13 18.63 4.45
N ARG A 217 -2.15 18.37 5.27
CA ARG A 217 -3.49 17.97 4.80
C ARG A 217 -4.11 19.00 3.86
N SER A 218 -3.95 20.28 4.16
CA SER A 218 -4.49 21.39 3.34
C SER A 218 -3.88 21.41 1.94
N TYR A 219 -2.56 21.19 1.82
CA TYR A 219 -1.88 21.08 0.53
C TYR A 219 -2.39 19.88 -0.28
N ILE A 220 -2.47 18.70 0.34
CA ILE A 220 -2.98 17.48 -0.29
C ILE A 220 -4.41 17.69 -0.78
N HIS A 221 -5.27 18.30 0.05
CA HIS A 221 -6.65 18.61 -0.34
C HIS A 221 -6.72 19.63 -1.49
N ALA A 222 -5.84 20.63 -1.51
CA ALA A 222 -5.79 21.59 -2.62
C ALA A 222 -5.36 20.95 -3.95
N MET A 223 -4.50 19.92 -3.90
CA MET A 223 -4.08 19.18 -5.09
C MET A 223 -5.22 18.33 -5.69
N PHE A 224 -6.02 17.69 -4.84
CA PHE A 224 -7.14 16.82 -5.23
C PHE A 224 -8.40 17.12 -4.40
N PRO A 225 -9.10 18.24 -4.62
CA PRO A 225 -10.20 18.68 -3.77
C PRO A 225 -11.40 17.72 -3.71
N SER A 226 -11.59 16.90 -4.73
CA SER A 226 -12.67 15.92 -4.80
C SER A 226 -12.35 14.57 -4.13
N TRP A 227 -11.09 14.35 -3.70
CA TRP A 227 -10.72 13.10 -3.09
C TRP A 227 -10.90 13.15 -1.57
N PRO A 228 -11.68 12.22 -1.00
CA PRO A 228 -11.82 12.16 0.45
C PRO A 228 -10.50 11.79 1.12
N ILE A 229 -10.18 12.55 2.16
CA ILE A 229 -9.11 12.23 3.10
C ILE A 229 -9.76 11.52 4.28
N GLU A 230 -9.15 10.45 4.77
CA GLU A 230 -9.70 9.68 5.88
C GLU A 230 -9.94 10.53 7.14
N GLU A 231 -10.90 10.10 7.95
CA GLU A 231 -11.17 10.73 9.24
C GLU A 231 -9.96 10.60 10.19
N GLY A 232 -9.68 11.65 10.96
CA GLY A 232 -8.55 11.70 11.89
C GLY A 232 -7.19 11.96 11.23
N PHE A 233 -7.14 12.29 9.94
CA PHE A 233 -5.90 12.66 9.26
C PHE A 233 -5.42 14.03 9.75
N SER A 234 -4.23 14.09 10.37
CA SER A 234 -3.65 15.30 10.95
C SER A 234 -3.26 16.32 9.89
N GLU A 235 -3.33 17.62 10.25
CA GLU A 235 -2.87 18.70 9.35
C GLU A 235 -1.39 18.54 9.04
N VAL A 236 -0.55 18.37 10.06
CA VAL A 236 0.89 18.15 9.92
C VAL A 236 1.23 16.66 9.90
N ASP A 237 2.40 16.33 9.40
CA ASP A 237 2.94 14.98 9.46
C ASP A 237 3.40 14.64 10.88
N GLU A 238 2.61 13.86 11.60
CA GLU A 238 2.92 13.42 12.97
C GLU A 238 3.78 12.15 13.02
N LEU A 239 4.00 11.48 11.90
CA LEU A 239 4.73 10.22 11.84
C LEU A 239 6.19 10.41 11.47
N TRP A 240 6.50 11.38 10.64
CA TRP A 240 7.87 11.68 10.23
C TRP A 240 8.50 12.73 11.16
N ASN A 241 9.74 12.49 11.58
CA ASN A 241 10.48 13.43 12.45
C ASN A 241 11.92 13.71 11.97
N GLY A 242 12.36 13.08 10.87
CA GLY A 242 13.71 13.27 10.30
C GLY A 242 14.86 12.71 11.16
N VAL A 243 14.57 11.95 12.21
CA VAL A 243 15.59 11.41 13.15
C VAL A 243 15.52 9.90 13.26
N THR A 244 14.31 9.36 13.32
CA THR A 244 14.08 7.93 13.52
C THR A 244 13.38 7.31 12.33
N ALA A 245 13.72 6.04 12.06
CA ALA A 245 13.14 5.25 11.00
C ALA A 245 12.34 4.06 11.54
N GLU A 246 11.27 3.69 10.86
CA GLU A 246 10.56 2.43 11.12
C GLU A 246 11.49 1.24 10.91
N THR A 247 11.44 0.26 11.82
CA THR A 247 11.93 -1.08 11.51
C THR A 247 10.93 -1.82 10.63
N SER A 248 11.37 -2.85 9.91
CA SER A 248 10.45 -3.71 9.13
C SER A 248 9.29 -4.25 9.99
N GLY A 249 9.55 -4.59 11.26
CA GLY A 249 8.49 -5.04 12.18
C GLY A 249 7.50 -3.93 12.54
N ALA A 250 7.96 -2.66 12.69
CA ALA A 250 7.08 -1.52 12.93
C ALA A 250 6.18 -1.28 11.71
N GLN A 251 6.76 -1.31 10.53
CA GLN A 251 6.04 -1.19 9.29
C GLN A 251 5.00 -2.31 9.11
N ASP A 252 5.34 -3.56 9.42
CA ASP A 252 4.40 -4.69 9.34
C ASP A 252 3.19 -4.50 10.27
N VAL A 253 3.40 -3.95 11.47
CA VAL A 253 2.31 -3.59 12.39
C VAL A 253 1.43 -2.49 11.79
N ARG A 254 2.03 -1.47 11.16
CA ARG A 254 1.31 -0.39 10.48
C ARG A 254 0.50 -0.91 9.28
N SER A 255 1.12 -1.75 8.45
CA SER A 255 0.47 -2.38 7.29
C SER A 255 -0.70 -3.28 7.70
N ALA A 256 -0.56 -4.05 8.78
CA ALA A 256 -1.67 -4.85 9.32
C ALA A 256 -2.83 -3.97 9.81
N LYS A 257 -2.54 -2.79 10.40
CA LYS A 257 -3.56 -1.81 10.77
C LYS A 257 -4.21 -1.17 9.54
N ALA A 258 -3.43 -0.86 8.50
CA ALA A 258 -3.93 -0.34 7.23
C ALA A 258 -4.89 -1.34 6.54
N LEU A 259 -4.53 -2.63 6.50
CA LEU A 259 -5.40 -3.69 6.01
C LEU A 259 -6.71 -3.79 6.82
N GLY A 260 -6.66 -3.55 8.12
CA GLY A 260 -7.86 -3.49 8.97
C GLY A 260 -8.87 -2.41 8.55
N GLN A 261 -8.42 -1.36 7.88
CA GLN A 261 -9.29 -0.32 7.31
C GLN A 261 -9.91 -0.73 5.96
N VAL A 262 -9.37 -1.76 5.31
CA VAL A 262 -9.86 -2.28 4.02
C VAL A 262 -10.86 -3.43 4.21
N PHE A 263 -10.55 -4.34 5.13
CA PHE A 263 -11.36 -5.52 5.39
C PHE A 263 -12.43 -5.23 6.44
N PHE A 264 -13.59 -5.81 6.26
CA PHE A 264 -14.77 -5.68 7.15
C PHE A 264 -15.28 -4.23 7.33
N ALA A 265 -14.76 -3.27 6.60
CA ALA A 265 -15.21 -1.86 6.64
C ALA A 265 -16.59 -1.66 6.00
N SER A 266 -16.97 -2.53 5.08
CA SER A 266 -18.27 -2.53 4.41
C SER A 266 -19.08 -3.78 4.79
N SER A 267 -20.37 -3.63 4.95
CA SER A 267 -21.29 -4.77 5.16
C SER A 267 -21.43 -5.67 3.93
N SER A 268 -20.88 -5.29 2.79
CA SER A 268 -21.02 -5.99 1.52
C SER A 268 -19.76 -6.74 1.11
N LYS A 269 -19.80 -8.07 1.26
CA LYS A 269 -18.79 -8.99 0.68
C LYS A 269 -18.75 -8.95 -0.85
N LYS A 270 -19.68 -8.26 -1.51
CA LYS A 270 -19.72 -8.09 -2.97
C LYS A 270 -18.67 -7.08 -3.47
N LYS A 271 -18.14 -6.24 -2.60
CA LYS A 271 -17.09 -5.25 -2.92
C LYS A 271 -15.73 -5.85 -2.61
N SER A 272 -15.27 -6.73 -3.49
CA SER A 272 -14.12 -7.59 -3.24
C SER A 272 -12.86 -7.19 -4.00
N PHE A 273 -12.94 -6.23 -4.92
CA PHE A 273 -11.81 -5.79 -5.71
C PHE A 273 -11.39 -4.39 -5.25
N VAL A 274 -10.14 -4.25 -4.82
CA VAL A 274 -9.62 -3.03 -4.20
C VAL A 274 -8.31 -2.64 -4.86
N SER A 275 -8.18 -1.37 -5.24
CA SER A 275 -6.89 -0.81 -5.67
C SER A 275 -6.23 -0.07 -4.52
N ILE A 276 -4.94 -0.28 -4.33
CA ILE A 276 -4.09 0.41 -3.36
C ILE A 276 -2.87 0.93 -4.10
N THR A 277 -2.78 2.25 -4.31
CA THR A 277 -1.59 2.88 -4.89
C THR A 277 -0.68 3.33 -3.77
N SER A 278 0.50 2.72 -3.69
CA SER A 278 1.43 2.86 -2.58
C SER A 278 2.89 2.77 -3.05
N HIS A 279 3.78 2.20 -2.28
CA HIS A 279 5.23 2.25 -2.40
C HIS A 279 5.85 0.86 -2.31
N SER A 280 7.10 0.72 -2.73
CA SER A 280 7.79 -0.58 -2.71
C SER A 280 7.94 -1.16 -1.30
N GLY A 281 8.32 -0.36 -0.32
CA GLY A 281 8.48 -0.82 1.06
C GLY A 281 7.16 -1.19 1.71
N GLU A 282 6.11 -0.37 1.52
CA GLU A 282 4.77 -0.68 2.05
C GLU A 282 4.17 -1.92 1.40
N ILE A 283 4.28 -2.07 0.07
CA ILE A 283 3.82 -3.28 -0.62
C ILE A 283 4.58 -4.50 -0.12
N SER A 284 5.90 -4.42 0.07
CA SER A 284 6.69 -5.50 0.64
C SER A 284 6.25 -5.86 2.05
N SER A 285 5.90 -4.87 2.88
CA SER A 285 5.36 -5.07 4.21
C SER A 285 3.98 -5.74 4.16
N ILE A 286 3.08 -5.25 3.31
CA ILE A 286 1.78 -5.89 3.08
C ILE A 286 1.97 -7.36 2.69
N LEU A 287 2.85 -7.68 1.74
CA LEU A 287 3.13 -9.06 1.33
C LEU A 287 3.64 -9.92 2.49
N ARG A 288 4.53 -9.40 3.37
CA ARG A 288 4.97 -10.10 4.58
C ARG A 288 3.81 -10.37 5.54
N VAL A 289 2.96 -9.37 5.79
CA VAL A 289 1.75 -9.51 6.64
C VAL A 289 0.80 -10.57 6.10
N LEU A 290 0.70 -10.70 4.78
CA LEU A 290 -0.14 -11.70 4.12
C LEU A 290 0.51 -13.10 4.08
N GLY A 291 1.77 -13.24 4.47
CA GLY A 291 2.53 -14.48 4.29
C GLY A 291 2.77 -14.84 2.82
N HIS A 292 2.74 -13.84 1.93
CA HIS A 292 3.12 -14.00 0.53
C HIS A 292 4.65 -14.03 0.40
N ARG A 293 5.14 -14.68 -0.66
CA ARG A 293 6.58 -14.61 -0.98
C ARG A 293 7.01 -13.17 -1.26
N THR A 294 8.29 -12.89 -1.10
CA THR A 294 8.87 -11.61 -1.50
C THR A 294 8.71 -11.41 -3.01
N PHE A 295 8.15 -10.26 -3.39
CA PHE A 295 7.99 -9.88 -4.78
C PHE A 295 8.18 -8.36 -4.93
N SER A 296 9.33 -7.95 -5.46
CA SER A 296 9.67 -6.54 -5.64
C SER A 296 9.00 -5.99 -6.89
N LEU A 297 8.35 -4.84 -6.77
CA LEU A 297 7.73 -4.15 -7.90
C LEU A 297 8.66 -3.06 -8.45
N SER A 298 8.80 -3.02 -9.77
CA SER A 298 9.35 -1.86 -10.46
C SER A 298 8.41 -0.65 -10.30
N THR A 299 8.92 0.58 -10.47
CA THR A 299 8.09 1.80 -10.46
C THR A 299 6.98 1.71 -11.50
N GLY A 300 5.77 2.09 -11.14
CA GLY A 300 4.57 2.01 -11.98
C GLY A 300 4.00 0.60 -12.17
N ALA A 301 4.60 -0.43 -11.55
CA ALA A 301 4.07 -1.79 -11.64
C ALA A 301 2.89 -2.02 -10.69
N VAL A 302 2.01 -2.95 -11.09
CA VAL A 302 0.82 -3.34 -10.33
C VAL A 302 0.75 -4.86 -10.27
N ILE A 303 0.50 -5.42 -9.10
CA ILE A 303 0.20 -6.85 -8.92
C ILE A 303 -1.11 -7.04 -8.16
N PRO A 304 -1.99 -7.94 -8.60
CA PRO A 304 -3.11 -8.42 -7.79
C PRO A 304 -2.64 -9.51 -6.81
N VAL A 305 -3.26 -9.51 -5.62
CA VAL A 305 -3.11 -10.57 -4.62
C VAL A 305 -4.49 -10.94 -4.09
N LEU A 306 -4.83 -12.23 -4.12
CA LEU A 306 -6.05 -12.72 -3.46
C LEU A 306 -5.77 -12.93 -1.97
N VAL A 307 -6.54 -12.27 -1.12
CA VAL A 307 -6.36 -12.28 0.33
C VAL A 307 -7.58 -12.85 1.04
N LYS A 308 -7.36 -13.77 1.97
CA LYS A 308 -8.34 -14.20 2.97
C LYS A 308 -8.07 -13.41 4.26
N ALA A 309 -9.08 -12.71 4.76
CA ALA A 309 -9.09 -12.12 6.10
C ALA A 309 -10.05 -12.92 6.99
N GLU A 310 -9.61 -13.29 8.20
CA GLU A 310 -10.38 -14.09 9.14
C GLU A 310 -10.35 -13.46 10.53
N LYS A 311 -11.53 -13.14 11.09
CA LYS A 311 -11.66 -12.72 12.49
C LYS A 311 -11.42 -13.91 13.38
N THR A 312 -10.44 -13.81 14.28
CA THR A 312 -10.08 -14.86 15.23
C THR A 312 -10.28 -14.37 16.66
N ASP A 313 -10.59 -15.30 17.57
CA ASP A 313 -10.66 -15.03 19.01
C ASP A 313 -9.27 -15.16 19.67
N GLU A 314 -8.22 -15.42 18.88
CA GLU A 314 -6.85 -15.49 19.38
C GLU A 314 -6.44 -14.14 19.96
N LYS A 315 -5.92 -14.15 21.18
CA LYS A 315 -5.33 -12.96 21.77
C LYS A 315 -4.15 -12.53 20.90
N LYS A 316 -4.20 -11.31 20.40
CA LYS A 316 -3.03 -10.71 19.76
C LYS A 316 -1.86 -10.86 20.74
N PRO A 317 -0.71 -11.41 20.33
CA PRO A 317 0.48 -11.38 21.17
C PRO A 317 0.67 -9.95 21.67
N ALA A 318 1.01 -9.76 22.94
CA ALA A 318 1.29 -8.44 23.45
C ALA A 318 2.27 -7.78 22.47
N THR A 319 1.88 -6.67 21.90
CA THR A 319 2.70 -5.92 20.96
C THR A 319 3.97 -5.57 21.73
N THR A 320 5.05 -6.29 21.53
CA THR A 320 6.35 -5.78 21.86
C THR A 320 6.44 -4.44 21.17
N SER A 321 6.74 -3.39 21.94
CA SER A 321 6.94 -2.05 21.40
C SER A 321 7.95 -2.17 20.26
N VAL A 322 7.49 -2.00 19.02
CA VAL A 322 8.36 -2.15 17.85
C VAL A 322 9.17 -0.88 17.81
N ALA A 323 10.44 -0.99 18.13
CA ALA A 323 11.31 0.17 18.26
C ALA A 323 11.55 0.80 16.88
N TRP A 324 11.45 2.11 16.82
CA TRP A 324 12.04 2.90 15.77
C TRP A 324 13.54 3.04 16.03
N THR A 325 14.34 3.13 14.99
CA THR A 325 15.79 3.20 15.08
C THR A 325 16.30 4.58 14.67
N VAL A 326 17.32 5.06 15.37
CA VAL A 326 18.08 6.23 14.90
C VAL A 326 18.99 5.77 13.77
N SER A 327 18.94 6.45 12.63
CA SER A 327 19.78 6.14 11.48
C SER A 327 21.07 6.98 11.51
N PRO A 328 22.25 6.36 11.46
CA PRO A 328 23.49 7.12 11.31
C PRO A 328 23.58 7.73 9.92
N HIS A 329 24.08 8.97 9.84
CA HIS A 329 24.25 9.69 8.59
C HIS A 329 25.49 10.60 8.62
N CYS A 330 25.89 11.11 7.45
CA CYS A 330 26.94 12.11 7.34
C CYS A 330 26.39 13.51 7.59
N THR A 331 27.18 14.36 8.23
CA THR A 331 26.85 15.78 8.43
C THR A 331 27.30 16.67 7.26
N GLU A 332 28.09 16.10 6.34
CA GLU A 332 28.60 16.74 5.14
C GLU A 332 28.50 15.78 3.95
N PRO A 333 28.54 16.26 2.68
CA PRO A 333 28.45 15.40 1.52
C PRO A 333 29.48 14.27 1.56
N PRO A 334 29.07 13.01 1.27
CA PRO A 334 29.99 11.86 1.25
C PRO A 334 31.12 12.04 0.23
N VAL A 335 32.32 11.55 0.57
CA VAL A 335 33.53 11.69 -0.26
C VAL A 335 33.51 10.79 -1.48
N SER A 336 32.78 9.71 -1.46
CA SER A 336 32.38 8.78 -2.53
C SER A 336 31.53 7.69 -1.90
N SER A 337 30.96 6.77 -2.54
CA SER A 337 31.02 6.09 -3.78
C SER A 337 29.78 5.17 -3.92
N ILE A 338 29.65 4.55 -5.07
CA ILE A 338 28.57 3.63 -5.44
C ILE A 338 28.42 2.42 -4.48
N SER A 339 29.48 2.00 -3.78
CA SER A 339 29.51 0.75 -2.97
C SER A 339 29.37 0.95 -1.46
N ALA A 340 29.70 2.14 -0.92
CA ALA A 340 29.58 2.44 0.51
C ALA A 340 29.48 3.93 0.77
N CYS A 341 28.80 4.32 1.85
CA CYS A 341 28.83 5.70 2.33
C CYS A 341 30.14 5.95 3.08
N VAL A 342 30.94 6.88 2.58
CA VAL A 342 32.17 7.33 3.23
C VAL A 342 32.02 8.81 3.58
N CYS A 343 31.78 9.07 4.85
CA CYS A 343 31.68 10.45 5.36
C CYS A 343 33.07 11.09 5.50
N PRO A 344 33.19 12.43 5.37
CA PRO A 344 34.43 13.17 5.71
C PRO A 344 34.79 13.02 7.20
N SER A 345 33.79 12.82 8.06
CA SER A 345 33.91 12.43 9.46
C SER A 345 33.13 11.15 9.70
N SER A 346 33.28 10.53 10.88
CA SER A 346 32.47 9.36 11.24
C SER A 346 31.00 9.70 11.17
N ALA A 347 30.19 8.79 10.57
CA ALA A 347 28.75 8.89 10.61
C ALA A 347 28.28 8.79 12.07
N VAL A 348 27.43 9.72 12.49
CA VAL A 348 26.91 9.79 13.85
C VAL A 348 25.39 9.95 13.83
N PRO A 349 24.66 9.36 14.79
CA PRO A 349 23.24 9.65 14.93
C PRO A 349 23.05 11.12 15.33
N VAL A 350 22.12 11.80 14.69
CA VAL A 350 21.75 13.18 15.06
C VAL A 350 20.35 13.19 15.68
N THR A 351 20.08 14.21 16.46
CA THR A 351 18.80 14.39 17.17
C THR A 351 17.87 15.39 16.50
N THR A 352 18.32 16.00 15.42
CA THR A 352 17.55 16.98 14.62
C THR A 352 17.60 16.63 13.16
N ALA A 353 16.51 16.89 12.44
CA ALA A 353 16.47 16.73 10.99
C ALA A 353 17.47 17.67 10.30
N LEU A 354 18.11 17.21 9.23
CA LEU A 354 18.95 18.04 8.38
C LEU A 354 18.13 18.93 7.44
N ALA A 355 17.00 18.43 6.95
CA ALA A 355 16.07 19.20 6.15
C ALA A 355 15.09 19.97 7.03
N THR A 356 14.85 21.20 6.70
CA THR A 356 13.93 22.09 7.41
C THR A 356 12.61 22.22 6.67
N GLY A 357 11.94 21.12 6.48
CA GLY A 357 10.51 21.06 6.17
C GLY A 357 9.98 21.88 4.99
N PHE A 358 8.80 21.57 4.69
CA PHE A 358 7.89 22.12 3.67
C PHE A 358 7.19 23.39 4.19
#